data_40416fa9153666bc6e156ce6ce99991f
#
_entry.id   40416fa9153666bc6e156ce6ce99991f
#
_cell.length_a   1.000
_cell.length_b   1.000
_cell.length_c   1.000
_cell.angle_alpha   90.00
_cell.angle_beta   90.00
_cell.angle_gamma   90.00
#
_symmetry.space_group_name_H-M   'P 1'
#
loop_
_entity.id
_entity.type
_entity.pdbx_description
1 polymer ?
#
loop_
_entity_poly.entity_id
_entity_poly.type
_entity_poly.pdbx_seq_one_letter_code
_entity_poly.pdbx_strand_id
1 'polypeptide(L)'
;MARVVPAVIRALDILELFLDRPELSAREVTERLDLPRTTVHELLVTLVERGYLIVVPGQPVRYRLGMPLFQLGSAFAGRLDLVREAQSVTRDVAAACDEAVHVAVLDGADVVYLVKVDSTHPVRMVSAVGRRLPAHCTAVGKILLAALDRPALDGVLAKGPLASMTPASITDAERLRAHLEQVRAEGVAADVGESDTAMRCVAAGVRDHAGRVVAAMSVSAPIIRWTPQSPEKWTALVREGAATLSARLGYRTTSH
;
A
#
# COMPACT_ATOMS: atom_id res chain seq x y z
N MET A 1 1.25 16.23 -27.15
CA MET A 1 0.98 16.06 -25.70
C MET A 1 -0.52 16.04 -25.48
N ALA A 2 -1.04 15.01 -24.82
CA ALA A 2 -2.46 14.96 -24.48
C ALA A 2 -2.80 16.11 -23.49
N ARG A 3 -3.90 16.82 -23.76
CA ARG A 3 -4.35 17.93 -22.92
C ARG A 3 -5.08 17.38 -21.69
N VAL A 4 -4.54 17.61 -20.53
CA VAL A 4 -5.16 17.22 -19.25
C VAL A 4 -6.34 18.15 -18.93
N VAL A 5 -7.46 17.61 -18.41
CA VAL A 5 -8.67 18.37 -18.09
C VAL A 5 -8.65 18.77 -16.59
N PRO A 6 -8.46 20.07 -16.26
CA PRO A 6 -8.27 20.49 -14.87
C PRO A 6 -9.44 20.15 -13.94
N ALA A 7 -10.69 20.21 -14.44
CA ALA A 7 -11.87 19.88 -13.64
C ALA A 7 -11.88 18.42 -13.20
N VAL A 8 -11.41 17.50 -14.06
CA VAL A 8 -11.31 16.06 -13.72
C VAL A 8 -10.25 15.84 -12.64
N ILE A 9 -9.07 16.47 -12.78
CA ILE A 9 -8.02 16.39 -11.76
C ILE A 9 -8.56 16.83 -10.41
N ARG A 10 -9.15 18.03 -10.34
CA ARG A 10 -9.68 18.59 -9.09
C ARG A 10 -10.77 17.72 -8.47
N ALA A 11 -11.61 17.07 -9.28
CA ALA A 11 -12.61 16.14 -8.78
C ALA A 11 -11.98 14.89 -8.17
N LEU A 12 -10.91 14.36 -8.78
CA LEU A 12 -10.13 13.23 -8.25
C LEU A 12 -9.41 13.64 -6.96
N ASP A 13 -8.75 14.80 -6.94
CA ASP A 13 -8.09 15.35 -5.74
C ASP A 13 -9.08 15.44 -4.56
N ILE A 14 -10.32 15.89 -4.82
CA ILE A 14 -11.37 15.93 -3.78
C ILE A 14 -11.67 14.53 -3.25
N LEU A 15 -11.83 13.52 -4.12
CA LEU A 15 -12.12 12.15 -3.70
C LEU A 15 -10.96 11.56 -2.89
N GLU A 16 -9.72 11.85 -3.25
CA GLU A 16 -8.51 11.38 -2.57
C GLU A 16 -8.39 11.91 -1.14
N LEU A 17 -8.90 13.09 -0.82
CA LEU A 17 -8.93 13.61 0.56
C LEU A 17 -9.69 12.70 1.54
N PHE A 18 -10.63 11.90 1.04
CA PHE A 18 -11.43 10.99 1.86
C PHE A 18 -10.72 9.65 2.16
N LEU A 19 -9.53 9.40 1.61
CA LEU A 19 -8.72 8.23 1.96
C LEU A 19 -8.26 8.27 3.42
N ASP A 20 -7.97 9.46 3.93
CA ASP A 20 -7.49 9.66 5.29
C ASP A 20 -8.57 10.14 6.26
N ARG A 21 -9.73 10.55 5.75
CA ARG A 21 -10.82 11.12 6.56
C ARG A 21 -12.17 10.62 6.09
N PRO A 22 -13.00 10.08 7.01
CA PRO A 22 -14.29 9.51 6.64
C PRO A 22 -15.29 10.58 6.19
N GLU A 23 -15.15 11.82 6.68
CA GLU A 23 -16.05 12.92 6.38
C GLU A 23 -15.31 14.26 6.32
N LEU A 24 -15.68 15.12 5.35
CA LEU A 24 -15.16 16.47 5.17
C LEU A 24 -16.29 17.46 4.88
N SER A 25 -16.18 18.68 5.37
CA SER A 25 -17.00 19.83 4.96
C SER A 25 -16.43 20.50 3.71
N ALA A 26 -17.25 21.28 2.99
CA ALA A 26 -16.79 22.07 1.83
C ALA A 26 -15.65 23.03 2.19
N ARG A 27 -15.67 23.59 3.41
CA ARG A 27 -14.62 24.47 3.91
C ARG A 27 -13.28 23.74 4.05
N GLU A 28 -13.29 22.54 4.66
CA GLU A 28 -12.08 21.71 4.84
C GLU A 28 -11.49 21.30 3.49
N VAL A 29 -12.33 20.98 2.48
CA VAL A 29 -11.88 20.71 1.10
C VAL A 29 -11.22 21.96 0.48
N THR A 30 -11.86 23.13 0.60
CA THR A 30 -11.33 24.41 0.10
C THR A 30 -9.95 24.73 0.68
N GLU A 31 -9.82 24.60 2.01
CA GLU A 31 -8.56 24.89 2.72
C GLU A 31 -7.42 23.93 2.35
N ARG A 32 -7.73 22.66 2.06
CA ARG A 32 -6.72 21.64 1.76
C ARG A 32 -6.21 21.68 0.33
N LEU A 33 -7.09 21.99 -0.62
CA LEU A 33 -6.75 21.99 -2.04
C LEU A 33 -6.42 23.39 -2.57
N ASP A 34 -6.55 24.42 -1.72
CA ASP A 34 -6.37 25.83 -2.11
C ASP A 34 -7.16 26.21 -3.38
N LEU A 35 -8.42 25.73 -3.45
CA LEU A 35 -9.31 25.98 -4.58
C LEU A 35 -10.34 27.07 -4.22
N PRO A 36 -10.81 27.86 -5.22
CA PRO A 36 -11.91 28.78 -5.03
C PRO A 36 -13.16 28.06 -4.52
N ARG A 37 -13.88 28.67 -3.56
CA ARG A 37 -15.10 28.11 -2.95
C ARG A 37 -16.18 27.75 -3.96
N THR A 38 -16.33 28.55 -5.01
CA THR A 38 -17.28 28.30 -6.11
C THR A 38 -16.91 27.02 -6.86
N THR A 39 -15.64 26.82 -7.20
CA THR A 39 -15.15 25.61 -7.87
C THR A 39 -15.35 24.37 -7.00
N VAL A 40 -15.01 24.44 -5.70
CA VAL A 40 -15.23 23.32 -4.77
C VAL A 40 -16.73 22.99 -4.67
N HIS A 41 -17.60 24.00 -4.58
CA HIS A 41 -19.04 23.79 -4.50
C HIS A 41 -19.58 23.07 -5.75
N GLU A 42 -19.24 23.54 -6.95
CA GLU A 42 -19.66 22.93 -8.22
C GLU A 42 -19.19 21.47 -8.35
N LEU A 43 -17.94 21.19 -7.96
CA LEU A 43 -17.40 19.83 -7.98
C LEU A 43 -18.10 18.92 -6.96
N LEU A 44 -18.33 19.39 -5.72
CA LEU A 44 -19.04 18.63 -4.70
C LEU A 44 -20.47 18.33 -5.12
N VAL A 45 -21.20 19.32 -5.68
CA VAL A 45 -22.57 19.10 -6.21
C VAL A 45 -22.55 18.04 -7.30
N THR A 46 -21.62 18.14 -8.25
CA THR A 46 -21.50 17.16 -9.34
C THR A 46 -21.19 15.75 -8.81
N LEU A 47 -20.26 15.63 -7.85
CA LEU A 47 -19.92 14.34 -7.24
C LEU A 47 -21.09 13.74 -6.44
N VAL A 48 -21.91 14.59 -5.80
CA VAL A 48 -23.13 14.16 -5.10
C VAL A 48 -24.20 13.70 -6.09
N GLU A 49 -24.47 14.47 -7.16
CA GLU A 49 -25.42 14.09 -8.20
C GLU A 49 -25.04 12.76 -8.88
N ARG A 50 -23.74 12.52 -9.04
CA ARG A 50 -23.23 11.25 -9.59
C ARG A 50 -23.14 10.13 -8.55
N GLY A 51 -23.47 10.39 -7.28
CA GLY A 51 -23.45 9.44 -6.18
C GLY A 51 -22.05 9.07 -5.67
N TYR A 52 -20.97 9.70 -6.20
CA TYR A 52 -19.61 9.48 -5.70
C TYR A 52 -19.38 10.05 -4.30
N LEU A 53 -20.15 11.10 -3.94
CA LEU A 53 -20.24 11.61 -2.59
C LEU A 53 -21.69 11.53 -2.09
N ILE A 54 -21.85 11.44 -0.79
CA ILE A 54 -23.13 11.47 -0.07
C ILE A 54 -23.08 12.62 0.91
N VAL A 55 -24.15 13.41 0.96
CA VAL A 55 -24.34 14.48 1.93
C VAL A 55 -24.68 13.87 3.29
N VAL A 56 -23.92 14.25 4.31
CA VAL A 56 -24.20 13.94 5.72
C VAL A 56 -24.82 15.20 6.33
N PRO A 57 -26.10 15.15 6.75
CA PRO A 57 -26.75 16.32 7.37
C PRO A 57 -26.04 16.74 8.65
N GLY A 58 -25.89 18.05 8.86
CA GLY A 58 -25.26 18.60 10.04
C GLY A 58 -24.94 20.09 9.87
N GLN A 59 -24.40 20.71 10.94
CA GLN A 59 -23.86 22.07 10.88
C GLN A 59 -22.42 22.04 11.36
N PRO A 60 -21.43 22.16 10.44
CA PRO A 60 -21.57 22.30 8.98
C PRO A 60 -22.01 21.00 8.29
N VAL A 61 -22.59 21.14 7.09
CA VAL A 61 -22.85 20.02 6.19
C VAL A 61 -21.53 19.33 5.86
N ARG A 62 -21.52 17.99 5.91
CA ARG A 62 -20.37 17.15 5.58
C ARG A 62 -20.66 16.25 4.40
N TYR A 63 -19.63 15.71 3.81
CA TYR A 63 -19.66 14.78 2.70
C TYR A 63 -18.88 13.52 3.08
N ARG A 64 -19.29 12.38 2.55
CA ARG A 64 -18.59 11.10 2.65
C ARG A 64 -18.61 10.37 1.32
N LEU A 65 -17.74 9.35 1.16
CA LEU A 65 -17.68 8.54 -0.07
C LEU A 65 -18.98 7.78 -0.29
N GLY A 66 -19.38 7.67 -1.57
CA GLY A 66 -20.58 6.99 -2.02
C GLY A 66 -20.30 5.62 -2.64
N MET A 67 -21.36 4.83 -2.82
CA MET A 67 -21.32 3.44 -3.29
C MET A 67 -20.64 3.22 -4.66
N PRO A 68 -20.74 4.14 -5.66
CA PRO A 68 -20.06 3.94 -6.94
C PRO A 68 -18.55 3.74 -6.83
N LEU A 69 -17.89 4.33 -5.83
CA LEU A 69 -16.45 4.12 -5.60
C LEU A 69 -16.14 2.69 -5.17
N PHE A 70 -16.97 2.11 -4.31
CA PHE A 70 -16.88 0.69 -3.95
C PHE A 70 -17.09 -0.21 -5.17
N GLN A 71 -18.09 0.09 -6.00
CA GLN A 71 -18.38 -0.68 -7.22
C GLN A 71 -17.20 -0.65 -8.20
N LEU A 72 -16.59 0.52 -8.44
CA LEU A 72 -15.40 0.65 -9.29
C LEU A 72 -14.21 -0.11 -8.71
N GLY A 73 -13.95 0.05 -7.42
CA GLY A 73 -12.89 -0.68 -6.73
C GLY A 73 -13.10 -2.20 -6.76
N SER A 74 -14.33 -2.67 -6.55
CA SER A 74 -14.68 -4.09 -6.62
C SER A 74 -14.55 -4.66 -8.04
N ALA A 75 -14.94 -3.90 -9.06
CA ALA A 75 -14.78 -4.31 -10.45
C ALA A 75 -13.30 -4.43 -10.86
N PHE A 76 -12.45 -3.55 -10.34
CA PHE A 76 -11.01 -3.65 -10.50
C PHE A 76 -10.46 -4.87 -9.74
N ALA A 77 -10.78 -5.01 -8.46
CA ALA A 77 -10.32 -6.11 -7.61
C ALA A 77 -10.78 -7.49 -8.11
N GLY A 78 -12.01 -7.58 -8.63
CA GLY A 78 -12.56 -8.83 -9.20
C GLY A 78 -11.85 -9.31 -10.48
N ARG A 79 -11.09 -8.45 -11.14
CA ARG A 79 -10.24 -8.82 -12.29
C ARG A 79 -8.81 -9.20 -11.88
N LEU A 80 -8.45 -8.99 -10.62
CA LEU A 80 -7.15 -9.36 -10.06
C LEU A 80 -7.27 -10.73 -9.40
N ASP A 81 -6.91 -11.79 -10.11
CA ASP A 81 -6.76 -13.14 -9.51
C ASP A 81 -5.85 -13.07 -8.27
N LEU A 82 -4.88 -12.15 -8.27
CA LEU A 82 -3.99 -11.89 -7.14
C LEU A 82 -4.75 -11.59 -5.83
N VAL A 83 -5.75 -10.70 -5.84
CA VAL A 83 -6.47 -10.32 -4.60
C VAL A 83 -7.24 -11.49 -4.03
N ARG A 84 -7.94 -12.24 -4.89
CA ARG A 84 -8.71 -13.41 -4.49
C ARG A 84 -7.83 -14.49 -3.88
N GLU A 85 -6.73 -14.83 -4.56
CA GLU A 85 -5.79 -15.84 -4.09
C GLU A 85 -5.03 -15.39 -2.84
N ALA A 86 -4.65 -14.11 -2.78
CA ALA A 86 -3.97 -13.54 -1.62
C ALA A 86 -4.82 -13.56 -0.35
N GLN A 87 -6.15 -13.35 -0.43
CA GLN A 87 -7.02 -13.34 0.75
C GLN A 87 -6.97 -14.63 1.58
N SER A 88 -6.92 -15.79 0.92
CA SER A 88 -6.84 -17.07 1.61
C SER A 88 -5.46 -17.25 2.26
N VAL A 89 -4.39 -17.09 1.47
CA VAL A 89 -3.01 -17.30 1.96
C VAL A 89 -2.67 -16.32 3.09
N THR A 90 -3.11 -15.05 2.97
CA THR A 90 -2.87 -14.03 4.01
C THR A 90 -3.54 -14.41 5.33
N ARG A 91 -4.75 -15.00 5.29
CA ARG A 91 -5.42 -15.51 6.51
C ARG A 91 -4.66 -16.66 7.16
N ASP A 92 -4.17 -17.59 6.35
CA ASP A 92 -3.42 -18.75 6.86
C ASP A 92 -2.11 -18.31 7.55
N VAL A 93 -1.37 -17.37 6.94
CA VAL A 93 -0.16 -16.79 7.52
C VAL A 93 -0.48 -16.00 8.80
N ALA A 94 -1.54 -15.17 8.79
CA ALA A 94 -1.95 -14.40 9.96
C ALA A 94 -2.36 -15.32 11.13
N ALA A 95 -3.08 -16.40 10.86
CA ALA A 95 -3.44 -17.40 11.87
C ALA A 95 -2.21 -18.10 12.48
N ALA A 96 -1.13 -18.29 11.69
CA ALA A 96 0.09 -18.94 12.17
C ALA A 96 0.98 -18.03 13.03
N CYS A 97 0.93 -16.71 12.84
CA CYS A 97 1.76 -15.76 13.58
C CYS A 97 0.99 -14.90 14.57
N ASP A 98 -0.33 -14.79 14.45
CA ASP A 98 -1.22 -13.84 15.15
C ASP A 98 -0.73 -12.39 15.08
N GLU A 99 -0.17 -12.01 13.90
CA GLU A 99 0.25 -10.65 13.61
C GLU A 99 -0.39 -10.15 12.31
N ALA A 100 -0.32 -8.84 12.07
CA ALA A 100 -0.90 -8.28 10.87
C ALA A 100 -0.12 -8.72 9.61
N VAL A 101 -0.86 -9.24 8.62
CA VAL A 101 -0.29 -9.70 7.34
C VAL A 101 -0.88 -8.86 6.20
N HIS A 102 -0.01 -8.43 5.31
CA HIS A 102 -0.40 -7.59 4.17
C HIS A 102 0.13 -8.17 2.87
N VAL A 103 -0.62 -7.90 1.78
CA VAL A 103 -0.11 -8.05 0.42
C VAL A 103 -0.24 -6.71 -0.29
N ALA A 104 0.86 -6.26 -0.90
CA ALA A 104 0.95 -4.96 -1.56
C ALA A 104 1.58 -5.09 -2.96
N VAL A 105 1.28 -4.12 -3.80
CA VAL A 105 1.88 -3.92 -5.13
C VAL A 105 2.58 -2.58 -5.20
N LEU A 106 3.49 -2.43 -6.16
CA LEU A 106 4.15 -1.15 -6.44
C LEU A 106 3.27 -0.32 -7.39
N ASP A 107 3.08 0.94 -7.04
CA ASP A 107 2.45 1.92 -7.92
C ASP A 107 3.25 3.23 -7.89
N GLY A 108 4.05 3.41 -8.92
CA GLY A 108 5.01 4.51 -8.99
C GLY A 108 6.13 4.37 -7.97
N ALA A 109 6.24 5.31 -7.03
CA ALA A 109 7.21 5.30 -5.94
C ALA A 109 6.62 4.78 -4.61
N ASP A 110 5.33 4.43 -4.61
CA ASP A 110 4.58 3.99 -3.45
C ASP A 110 4.20 2.51 -3.55
N VAL A 111 3.90 1.92 -2.41
CA VAL A 111 3.16 0.67 -2.33
C VAL A 111 1.69 0.94 -2.10
N VAL A 112 0.82 0.08 -2.66
CA VAL A 112 -0.62 0.05 -2.39
C VAL A 112 -0.96 -1.29 -1.76
N TYR A 113 -1.56 -1.25 -0.57
CA TYR A 113 -2.01 -2.46 0.11
C TYR A 113 -3.29 -3.01 -0.52
N LEU A 114 -3.25 -4.22 -1.07
CA LEU A 114 -4.39 -4.87 -1.70
C LEU A 114 -5.15 -5.80 -0.75
N VAL A 115 -4.44 -6.46 0.14
CA VAL A 115 -5.01 -7.37 1.13
C VAL A 115 -4.39 -7.10 2.49
N LYS A 116 -5.22 -7.20 3.52
CA LYS A 116 -4.83 -7.09 4.93
C LYS A 116 -5.63 -8.09 5.75
N VAL A 117 -4.95 -8.73 6.70
CA VAL A 117 -5.55 -9.45 7.81
C VAL A 117 -4.93 -8.91 9.09
N ASP A 118 -5.76 -8.51 10.03
CA ASP A 118 -5.32 -8.00 11.33
C ASP A 118 -4.99 -9.14 12.29
N SER A 119 -4.12 -8.84 13.29
CA SER A 119 -3.93 -9.70 14.46
C SER A 119 -5.16 -9.65 15.37
N THR A 120 -5.30 -10.64 16.24
CA THR A 120 -6.34 -10.66 17.29
C THR A 120 -6.00 -9.73 18.46
N HIS A 121 -4.77 -9.26 18.55
CA HIS A 121 -4.29 -8.38 19.61
C HIS A 121 -4.96 -7.00 19.60
N PRO A 122 -5.23 -6.40 20.77
CA PRO A 122 -5.81 -5.06 20.88
C PRO A 122 -4.86 -3.97 20.35
N VAL A 123 -3.54 -4.11 20.53
CA VAL A 123 -2.52 -3.21 19.96
C VAL A 123 -2.07 -3.75 18.61
N ARG A 124 -2.43 -3.07 17.54
CA ARG A 124 -2.17 -3.50 16.16
C ARG A 124 -1.79 -2.33 15.26
N MET A 125 -1.19 -2.65 14.12
CA MET A 125 -0.84 -1.66 13.11
C MET A 125 -2.10 -0.99 12.53
N VAL A 126 -2.12 0.33 12.51
CA VAL A 126 -3.16 1.09 11.80
C VAL A 126 -2.81 1.11 10.32
N SER A 127 -3.41 0.20 9.56
CA SER A 127 -3.28 0.13 8.10
C SER A 127 -4.64 -0.19 7.48
N ALA A 128 -4.82 0.09 6.20
CA ALA A 128 -6.06 -0.18 5.47
C ALA A 128 -5.74 -0.65 4.05
N VAL A 129 -6.64 -1.46 3.48
CA VAL A 129 -6.63 -1.76 2.05
C VAL A 129 -6.80 -0.46 1.28
N GLY A 130 -6.04 -0.28 0.20
CA GLY A 130 -5.96 0.96 -0.58
C GLY A 130 -5.00 2.01 -0.03
N ARG A 131 -4.49 1.86 1.19
CA ARG A 131 -3.50 2.79 1.74
C ARG A 131 -2.20 2.76 0.94
N ARG A 132 -1.63 3.95 0.76
CA ARG A 132 -0.35 4.17 0.08
C ARG A 132 0.73 4.54 1.09
N LEU A 133 1.92 4.01 0.90
CA LEU A 133 3.12 4.39 1.66
C LEU A 133 4.34 4.45 0.72
N PRO A 134 5.32 5.32 0.98
CA PRO A 134 6.57 5.34 0.22
C PRO A 134 7.24 3.97 0.22
N ALA A 135 7.50 3.41 -0.97
CA ALA A 135 8.00 2.04 -1.11
C ALA A 135 9.34 1.83 -0.37
N HIS A 136 10.23 2.81 -0.42
CA HIS A 136 11.55 2.72 0.21
C HIS A 136 11.51 2.63 1.75
N CYS A 137 10.41 3.06 2.39
CA CYS A 137 10.25 2.99 3.85
C CYS A 137 9.61 1.69 4.34
N THR A 138 9.11 0.82 3.44
CA THR A 138 8.36 -0.38 3.82
C THR A 138 9.06 -1.66 3.42
N ALA A 139 8.92 -2.74 4.20
CA ALA A 139 9.49 -4.04 3.85
C ALA A 139 8.94 -4.55 2.49
N VAL A 140 7.62 -4.48 2.25
CA VAL A 140 7.01 -4.87 0.96
C VAL A 140 7.52 -4.02 -0.20
N GLY A 141 7.70 -2.72 0.02
CA GLY A 141 8.19 -1.81 -1.00
C GLY A 141 9.64 -2.06 -1.36
N LYS A 142 10.50 -2.36 -0.39
CA LYS A 142 11.90 -2.72 -0.66
C LYS A 142 12.01 -4.01 -1.49
N ILE A 143 11.17 -5.01 -1.26
CA ILE A 143 11.06 -6.21 -2.12
C ILE A 143 10.68 -5.82 -3.56
N LEU A 144 9.66 -4.98 -3.71
CA LEU A 144 9.16 -4.57 -5.03
C LEU A 144 10.17 -3.70 -5.79
N LEU A 145 10.83 -2.77 -5.10
CA LEU A 145 11.90 -1.96 -5.68
C LEU A 145 13.13 -2.79 -6.06
N ALA A 146 13.51 -3.75 -5.21
CA ALA A 146 14.63 -4.66 -5.48
C ALA A 146 14.36 -5.56 -6.70
N ALA A 147 13.10 -5.83 -7.04
CA ALA A 147 12.72 -6.62 -8.20
C ALA A 147 12.77 -5.85 -9.53
N LEU A 148 12.83 -4.53 -9.50
CA LEU A 148 12.94 -3.71 -10.70
C LEU A 148 14.34 -3.86 -11.33
N ASP A 149 14.39 -3.76 -12.65
CA ASP A 149 15.66 -3.54 -13.33
C ASP A 149 16.21 -2.13 -13.04
N ARG A 150 17.47 -1.90 -13.36
CA ARG A 150 18.14 -0.63 -13.04
C ARG A 150 17.45 0.57 -13.68
N PRO A 151 17.08 0.58 -14.97
CA PRO A 151 16.37 1.71 -15.58
C PRO A 151 15.03 2.02 -14.92
N ALA A 152 14.24 0.99 -14.57
CA ALA A 152 12.95 1.18 -13.90
C ALA A 152 13.13 1.74 -12.48
N LEU A 153 14.11 1.23 -11.72
CA LEU A 153 14.44 1.75 -10.39
C LEU A 153 14.89 3.20 -10.47
N ASP A 154 15.78 3.54 -11.40
CA ASP A 154 16.24 4.92 -11.59
C ASP A 154 15.08 5.84 -11.97
N GLY A 155 14.14 5.37 -12.80
CA GLY A 155 12.91 6.10 -13.13
C GLY A 155 11.99 6.34 -11.93
N VAL A 156 11.95 5.41 -10.96
CA VAL A 156 11.22 5.60 -9.70
C VAL A 156 11.93 6.64 -8.82
N LEU A 157 13.24 6.52 -8.65
CA LEU A 157 14.04 7.40 -7.78
C LEU A 157 14.14 8.84 -8.33
N ALA A 158 14.02 9.03 -9.64
CA ALA A 158 14.04 10.35 -10.28
C ALA A 158 12.75 11.17 -10.06
N LYS A 159 11.68 10.57 -9.52
CA LYS A 159 10.39 11.27 -9.32
C LYS A 159 10.42 12.32 -8.21
N GLY A 160 11.41 12.31 -7.36
CA GLY A 160 11.56 13.27 -6.27
C GLY A 160 12.43 12.78 -5.13
N PRO A 161 12.63 13.60 -4.10
CA PRO A 161 13.41 13.21 -2.94
C PRO A 161 12.72 12.07 -2.18
N LEU A 162 13.52 11.17 -1.61
CA LEU A 162 13.01 10.10 -0.75
C LEU A 162 12.47 10.70 0.55
N ALA A 163 11.19 10.49 0.82
CA ALA A 163 10.51 11.02 2.01
C ALA A 163 11.08 10.39 3.29
N SER A 164 11.26 11.20 4.34
CA SER A 164 11.59 10.72 5.68
C SER A 164 10.29 10.57 6.48
N MET A 165 9.84 9.35 6.73
CA MET A 165 8.71 9.06 7.60
C MET A 165 9.13 9.01 9.07
N THR A 166 10.36 8.53 9.30
CA THR A 166 10.99 8.45 10.63
C THR A 166 12.48 8.77 10.51
N PRO A 167 13.20 8.99 11.62
CA PRO A 167 14.66 9.12 11.59
C PRO A 167 15.41 7.89 11.05
N ALA A 168 14.76 6.72 11.00
CA ALA A 168 15.33 5.48 10.47
C ALA A 168 15.14 5.33 8.95
N SER A 169 14.29 6.15 8.31
CA SER A 169 14.03 6.08 6.87
C SER A 169 15.30 6.29 6.05
N ILE A 170 15.48 5.48 5.01
CA ILE A 170 16.60 5.65 4.06
C ILE A 170 16.22 6.75 3.08
N THR A 171 16.86 7.91 3.19
CA THR A 171 16.59 9.09 2.35
C THR A 171 17.66 9.35 1.30
N ASP A 172 18.77 8.62 1.36
CA ASP A 172 19.85 8.68 0.37
C ASP A 172 19.67 7.59 -0.70
N ALA A 173 19.68 7.99 -1.97
CA ALA A 173 19.42 7.11 -3.09
C ALA A 173 20.50 6.03 -3.29
N GLU A 174 21.79 6.35 -3.06
CA GLU A 174 22.87 5.38 -3.20
C GLU A 174 22.84 4.36 -2.06
N ARG A 175 22.57 4.81 -0.84
CA ARG A 175 22.37 3.93 0.30
C ARG A 175 21.16 3.01 0.08
N LEU A 176 20.08 3.53 -0.50
CA LEU A 176 18.93 2.71 -0.85
C LEU A 176 19.29 1.67 -1.91
N ARG A 177 20.01 2.03 -2.98
CA ARG A 177 20.45 1.06 -4.00
C ARG A 177 21.27 -0.07 -3.40
N ALA A 178 22.27 0.27 -2.58
CA ALA A 178 23.10 -0.74 -1.91
C ALA A 178 22.26 -1.68 -1.03
N HIS A 179 21.29 -1.13 -0.30
CA HIS A 179 20.36 -1.93 0.51
C HIS A 179 19.48 -2.84 -0.35
N LEU A 180 18.96 -2.34 -1.49
CA LEU A 180 18.13 -3.13 -2.40
C LEU A 180 18.89 -4.28 -3.08
N GLU A 181 20.21 -4.15 -3.31
CA GLU A 181 21.04 -5.28 -3.78
C GLU A 181 21.11 -6.40 -2.73
N GLN A 182 21.22 -6.06 -1.43
CA GLN A 182 21.15 -7.05 -0.36
C GLN A 182 19.78 -7.73 -0.33
N VAL A 183 18.69 -6.94 -0.40
CA VAL A 183 17.32 -7.47 -0.46
C VAL A 183 17.13 -8.42 -1.65
N ARG A 184 17.71 -8.09 -2.82
CA ARG A 184 17.65 -8.94 -4.02
C ARG A 184 18.37 -10.27 -3.81
N ALA A 185 19.54 -10.23 -3.19
CA ALA A 185 20.34 -11.43 -2.90
C ALA A 185 19.66 -12.34 -1.85
N GLU A 186 19.09 -11.76 -0.81
CA GLU A 186 18.46 -12.49 0.28
C GLU A 186 17.02 -12.93 -0.03
N GLY A 187 16.31 -12.23 -0.93
CA GLY A 187 14.91 -12.46 -1.27
C GLY A 187 13.92 -12.09 -0.17
N VAL A 188 14.40 -11.38 0.86
CA VAL A 188 13.58 -10.82 1.96
C VAL A 188 14.00 -9.39 2.24
N ALA A 189 13.07 -8.61 2.80
CA ALA A 189 13.35 -7.27 3.30
C ALA A 189 12.73 -7.09 4.69
N ALA A 190 13.35 -6.22 5.48
CA ALA A 190 12.82 -5.79 6.77
C ALA A 190 12.55 -4.27 6.75
N ASP A 191 11.52 -3.85 7.47
CA ASP A 191 11.32 -2.47 7.91
C ASP A 191 11.58 -2.44 9.42
N VAL A 192 12.62 -1.74 9.83
CA VAL A 192 13.06 -1.65 11.22
C VAL A 192 12.76 -0.25 11.75
N GLY A 193 11.47 0.13 11.71
CA GLY A 193 11.00 1.45 12.15
C GLY A 193 11.20 2.55 11.12
N GLU A 194 11.29 2.22 9.85
CA GLU A 194 11.46 3.18 8.77
C GLU A 194 10.14 3.82 8.34
N SER A 195 9.05 3.05 8.36
CA SER A 195 7.70 3.57 8.09
C SER A 195 6.99 4.06 9.36
N ASP A 196 7.26 3.43 10.50
CA ASP A 196 6.73 3.77 11.82
C ASP A 196 7.70 3.25 12.90
N THR A 197 8.14 4.13 13.80
CA THR A 197 9.11 3.80 14.85
C THR A 197 8.65 2.69 15.80
N ALA A 198 7.33 2.55 15.98
CA ALA A 198 6.73 1.53 16.84
C ALA A 198 6.56 0.16 16.16
N MET A 199 6.86 0.05 14.86
CA MET A 199 6.60 -1.13 14.06
C MET A 199 7.87 -1.81 13.56
N ARG A 200 7.76 -3.10 13.32
CA ARG A 200 8.75 -3.92 12.60
C ARG A 200 8.02 -4.80 11.60
N CYS A 201 8.59 -4.95 10.42
CA CYS A 201 8.02 -5.79 9.37
C CYS A 201 9.10 -6.63 8.69
N VAL A 202 8.70 -7.81 8.21
CA VAL A 202 9.49 -8.61 7.27
C VAL A 202 8.63 -8.94 6.08
N ALA A 203 9.22 -9.00 4.88
CA ALA A 203 8.50 -9.22 3.63
C ALA A 203 9.24 -10.14 2.67
N ALA A 204 8.47 -10.85 1.82
CA ALA A 204 8.98 -11.67 0.72
C ALA A 204 8.18 -11.40 -0.57
N GLY A 205 8.81 -11.66 -1.71
CA GLY A 205 8.25 -11.41 -3.03
C GLY A 205 7.28 -12.50 -3.50
N VAL A 206 6.17 -12.07 -4.08
CA VAL A 206 5.18 -12.94 -4.75
C VAL A 206 5.40 -12.86 -6.26
N ARG A 207 5.55 -14.03 -6.90
CA ARG A 207 5.88 -14.15 -8.33
C ARG A 207 4.68 -14.60 -9.17
N ASP A 208 4.60 -14.11 -10.39
CA ASP A 208 3.66 -14.59 -11.40
C ASP A 208 4.22 -15.84 -12.13
N HIS A 209 3.42 -16.37 -13.06
CA HIS A 209 3.78 -17.52 -13.91
C HIS A 209 5.06 -17.31 -14.73
N ALA A 210 5.45 -16.07 -14.99
CA ALA A 210 6.68 -15.71 -15.70
C ALA A 210 7.90 -15.51 -14.75
N GLY A 211 7.72 -15.74 -13.44
CA GLY A 211 8.75 -15.58 -12.42
C GLY A 211 8.99 -14.12 -11.99
N ARG A 212 8.22 -13.18 -12.50
CA ARG A 212 8.34 -11.75 -12.15
C ARG A 212 7.70 -11.51 -10.80
N VAL A 213 8.34 -10.70 -9.95
CA VAL A 213 7.76 -10.26 -8.68
C VAL A 213 6.65 -9.23 -9.00
N VAL A 214 5.40 -9.60 -8.73
CA VAL A 214 4.22 -8.79 -9.02
C VAL A 214 3.56 -8.21 -7.77
N ALA A 215 3.88 -8.78 -6.61
CA ALA A 215 3.42 -8.32 -5.30
C ALA A 215 4.45 -8.69 -4.23
N ALA A 216 4.25 -8.19 -3.02
CA ALA A 216 5.00 -8.62 -1.85
C ALA A 216 4.05 -8.86 -0.68
N MET A 217 4.35 -9.90 0.12
CA MET A 217 3.65 -10.22 1.36
C MET A 217 4.51 -9.84 2.55
N SER A 218 3.92 -9.29 3.62
CA SER A 218 4.62 -8.99 4.86
C SER A 218 3.88 -9.47 6.10
N VAL A 219 4.66 -9.82 7.13
CA VAL A 219 4.22 -9.89 8.54
C VAL A 219 4.69 -8.60 9.22
N SER A 220 3.79 -7.96 9.95
CA SER A 220 4.02 -6.67 10.62
C SER A 220 3.56 -6.72 12.07
N ALA A 221 4.43 -6.37 13.00
CA ALA A 221 4.13 -6.38 14.43
C ALA A 221 4.66 -5.14 15.15
N PRO A 222 4.00 -4.70 16.24
CA PRO A 222 4.54 -3.71 17.14
C PRO A 222 5.85 -4.18 17.77
N ILE A 223 6.77 -3.24 18.02
CA ILE A 223 8.09 -3.52 18.60
C ILE A 223 7.99 -4.23 19.96
N ILE A 224 6.92 -3.99 20.72
CA ILE A 224 6.68 -4.64 22.02
C ILE A 224 6.47 -6.15 21.93
N ARG A 225 6.11 -6.67 20.76
CA ARG A 225 5.97 -8.12 20.47
C ARG A 225 7.10 -8.67 19.62
N TRP A 226 8.06 -7.82 19.24
CA TRP A 226 9.22 -8.24 18.47
C TRP A 226 10.28 -8.82 19.39
N THR A 227 10.40 -10.14 19.42
CA THR A 227 11.42 -10.88 20.20
C THR A 227 12.65 -11.17 19.35
N PRO A 228 13.79 -11.57 19.93
CA PRO A 228 14.97 -11.96 19.16
C PRO A 228 14.72 -13.09 18.14
N GLN A 229 13.74 -13.96 18.36
CA GLN A 229 13.37 -15.07 17.49
C GLN A 229 12.36 -14.67 16.39
N SER A 230 11.70 -13.51 16.53
CA SER A 230 10.67 -13.04 15.61
C SER A 230 11.17 -12.90 14.17
N PRO A 231 12.37 -12.32 13.90
CA PRO A 231 12.86 -12.17 12.54
C PRO A 231 12.96 -13.51 11.79
N GLU A 232 13.54 -14.52 12.40
CA GLU A 232 13.70 -15.85 11.77
C GLU A 232 12.35 -16.54 11.56
N LYS A 233 11.52 -16.61 12.61
CA LYS A 233 10.20 -17.24 12.56
C LYS A 233 9.29 -16.58 11.52
N TRP A 234 9.19 -15.26 11.52
CA TRP A 234 8.27 -14.56 10.61
C TRP A 234 8.83 -14.45 9.20
N THR A 235 10.15 -14.44 9.02
CA THR A 235 10.78 -14.57 7.69
C THR A 235 10.45 -15.93 7.06
N ALA A 236 10.50 -17.01 7.83
CA ALA A 236 10.11 -18.33 7.34
C ALA A 236 8.63 -18.35 6.92
N LEU A 237 7.72 -17.85 7.76
CA LEU A 237 6.29 -17.80 7.49
C LEU A 237 5.96 -16.94 6.26
N VAL A 238 6.56 -15.76 6.12
CA VAL A 238 6.27 -14.88 4.99
C VAL A 238 6.85 -15.44 3.69
N ARG A 239 8.00 -16.13 3.73
CA ARG A 239 8.55 -16.84 2.56
C ARG A 239 7.63 -17.95 2.10
N GLU A 240 7.15 -18.78 3.04
CA GLU A 240 6.22 -19.87 2.74
C GLU A 240 4.89 -19.34 2.18
N GLY A 241 4.31 -18.30 2.80
CA GLY A 241 3.10 -17.66 2.33
C GLY A 241 3.27 -17.05 0.93
N ALA A 242 4.37 -16.33 0.71
CA ALA A 242 4.68 -15.75 -0.61
C ALA A 242 4.91 -16.83 -1.68
N ALA A 243 5.57 -17.95 -1.35
CA ALA A 243 5.75 -19.07 -2.25
C ALA A 243 4.41 -19.77 -2.57
N THR A 244 3.55 -19.96 -1.56
CA THR A 244 2.20 -20.54 -1.75
C THR A 244 1.36 -19.64 -2.66
N LEU A 245 1.36 -18.34 -2.43
CA LEU A 245 0.64 -17.39 -3.29
C LEU A 245 1.21 -17.38 -4.71
N SER A 246 2.53 -17.42 -4.86
CA SER A 246 3.19 -17.49 -6.16
C SER A 246 2.79 -18.74 -6.94
N ALA A 247 2.73 -19.90 -6.27
CA ALA A 247 2.28 -21.15 -6.90
C ALA A 247 0.83 -21.05 -7.39
N ARG A 248 -0.07 -20.40 -6.63
CA ARG A 248 -1.46 -20.13 -7.03
C ARG A 248 -1.56 -19.17 -8.22
N LEU A 249 -0.57 -18.28 -8.39
CA LEU A 249 -0.45 -17.41 -9.57
C LEU A 249 0.29 -18.08 -10.75
N GLY A 250 0.52 -19.38 -10.66
CA GLY A 250 1.10 -20.19 -11.74
C GLY A 250 2.63 -20.23 -11.75
N TYR A 251 3.31 -19.66 -10.73
CA TYR A 251 4.76 -19.78 -10.62
C TYR A 251 5.15 -21.23 -10.28
N ARG A 252 6.05 -21.79 -11.08
CA ARG A 252 6.65 -23.10 -10.82
C ARG A 252 8.14 -22.93 -10.59
N THR A 253 8.62 -23.30 -9.42
CA THR A 253 10.07 -23.47 -9.18
C THR A 253 10.56 -24.57 -10.12
N THR A 254 11.39 -24.21 -11.09
CA THR A 254 12.19 -25.20 -11.82
C THR A 254 13.19 -25.76 -10.82
N SER A 255 12.90 -26.99 -10.32
CA SER A 255 13.93 -27.75 -9.59
C SER A 255 15.03 -28.08 -10.61
N HIS A 256 16.19 -27.46 -10.43
CA HIS A 256 17.45 -27.90 -11.04
C HIS A 256 18.18 -28.80 -10.06
#